data_75290d32aa3014c6df4aa1fb800cb615
#
_entry.id   75290d32aa3014c6df4aa1fb800cb615
#
_cell.length_a   1.000
_cell.length_b   1.000
_cell.length_c   1.000
_cell.angle_alpha   90.00
_cell.angle_beta   90.00
_cell.angle_gamma   90.00
#
_symmetry.space_group_name_H-M   'P 1'
#
loop_
_entity.id
_entity.type
_entity.pdbx_description
1 polymer ?
#
loop_
_entity_poly.entity_id
_entity_poly.type
_entity_poly.pdbx_seq_one_letter_code
_entity_poly.pdbx_strand_id
1 'polypeptide(L)' 'TPNADPFSTFSTAFSLTDREQSVFDQLVNTEKSIQEIADSLFISRRTCQRYITSIYEKVGAKSRMGLYQSYIEWQRKNL' A
#
# COMPACT_ATOMS: atom_id res chain seq x y z
N THR A 1 -3.33 -19.85 4.69
CA THR A 1 -4.64 -20.11 5.29
C THR A 1 -5.74 -19.79 4.31
N PRO A 2 -6.84 -20.54 4.36
CA PRO A 2 -7.95 -20.29 3.46
C PRO A 2 -8.62 -18.94 3.67
N ASN A 3 -8.34 -18.29 4.78
CA ASN A 3 -8.92 -17.02 5.12
C ASN A 3 -7.93 -15.87 5.01
N ALA A 4 -6.92 -16.02 4.15
CA ALA A 4 -5.95 -14.96 3.96
C ALA A 4 -6.68 -13.71 3.45
N ASP A 5 -6.45 -12.61 4.13
CA ASP A 5 -6.95 -11.31 3.75
C ASP A 5 -6.35 -10.95 2.38
N PRO A 6 -7.17 -10.50 1.40
CA PRO A 6 -6.63 -10.08 0.10
C PRO A 6 -5.50 -9.07 0.23
N PHE A 7 -5.62 -8.21 1.22
CA PHE A 7 -4.63 -7.19 1.49
C PHE A 7 -3.30 -7.80 1.92
N SER A 8 -3.33 -8.75 2.85
CA SER A 8 -2.13 -9.43 3.32
C SER A 8 -1.48 -10.25 2.21
N THR A 9 -2.31 -10.89 1.39
CA THR A 9 -1.82 -11.68 0.26
C THR A 9 -1.12 -10.80 -0.76
N PHE A 10 -1.68 -9.65 -1.06
CA PHE A 10 -1.05 -8.67 -1.95
C PHE A 10 0.29 -8.21 -1.39
N SER A 11 0.34 -7.88 -0.11
CA SER A 11 1.57 -7.44 0.53
C SER A 11 2.67 -8.50 0.43
N THR A 12 2.30 -9.76 0.64
CA THR A 12 3.25 -10.87 0.52
C THR A 12 3.72 -11.03 -0.92
N ALA A 13 2.81 -10.93 -1.88
CA ALA A 13 3.15 -11.09 -3.30
C ALA A 13 4.16 -10.04 -3.78
N PHE A 14 4.08 -8.82 -3.26
CA PHE A 14 4.98 -7.74 -3.64
C PHE A 14 6.06 -7.45 -2.59
N SER A 15 6.19 -8.33 -1.60
CA SER A 15 7.24 -8.25 -0.58
C SER A 15 7.21 -6.94 0.22
N LEU A 16 6.01 -6.46 0.53
CA LEU A 16 5.86 -5.27 1.34
C LEU A 16 6.16 -5.60 2.80
N THR A 17 6.91 -4.72 3.46
CA THR A 17 7.16 -4.86 4.89
C THR A 17 5.90 -4.45 5.67
N ASP A 18 5.88 -4.73 6.98
CA ASP A 18 4.75 -4.35 7.84
C ASP A 18 4.47 -2.85 7.77
N ARG A 19 5.52 -2.04 7.77
CA ARG A 19 5.38 -0.58 7.68
C ARG A 19 4.84 -0.17 6.34
N GLU A 20 5.37 -0.75 5.27
CA GLU A 20 4.88 -0.48 3.92
C GLU A 20 3.44 -0.91 3.77
N GLN A 21 3.06 -2.04 4.37
CA GLN A 21 1.68 -2.51 4.34
C GLN A 21 0.74 -1.53 5.02
N SER A 22 1.14 -0.96 6.15
CA SER A 22 0.34 0.04 6.86
C SER A 22 0.14 1.29 6.01
N VAL A 23 1.19 1.75 5.36
CA VAL A 23 1.09 2.91 4.46
C VAL A 23 0.22 2.58 3.25
N PHE A 24 0.41 1.40 2.67
CA PHE A 24 -0.35 0.95 1.52
C PHE A 24 -1.86 0.89 1.84
N ASP A 25 -2.20 0.37 3.01
CA ASP A 25 -3.59 0.31 3.46
C ASP A 25 -4.24 1.70 3.44
N GLN A 26 -3.55 2.69 3.99
CA GLN A 26 -4.05 4.06 4.02
C GLN A 26 -4.15 4.66 2.62
N LEU A 27 -3.22 4.31 1.74
CA LEU A 27 -3.21 4.83 0.38
C LEU A 27 -4.39 4.33 -0.46
N VAL A 28 -4.79 3.09 -0.29
CA VAL A 28 -5.81 2.48 -1.14
C VAL A 28 -7.20 2.46 -0.51
N ASN A 29 -7.29 2.50 0.80
CA ASN A 29 -8.57 2.40 1.50
C ASN A 29 -9.06 3.72 2.08
N THR A 30 -8.28 4.78 1.96
CA THR A 30 -8.68 6.11 2.44
C THR A 30 -8.25 7.17 1.44
N GLU A 31 -8.80 8.38 1.61
CA GLU A 31 -8.42 9.53 0.81
C GLU A 31 -7.48 10.47 1.56
N LYS A 32 -6.87 9.98 2.62
CA LYS A 32 -5.96 10.80 3.43
C LYS A 32 -4.77 11.28 2.61
N SER A 33 -4.33 12.49 2.89
CA SER A 33 -3.11 13.03 2.30
C SER A 33 -1.88 12.33 2.89
N ILE A 34 -0.73 12.54 2.27
CA ILE A 34 0.53 11.97 2.77
C ILE A 34 0.77 12.42 4.21
N GLN A 35 0.52 13.70 4.49
CA GLN A 35 0.71 14.22 5.84
C GLN A 35 -0.23 13.55 6.85
N GLU A 36 -1.47 13.35 6.46
CA GLU A 36 -2.45 12.68 7.33
C GLU A 36 -2.06 11.22 7.59
N ILE A 37 -1.56 10.54 6.57
CA ILE A 37 -1.10 9.16 6.73
C ILE A 37 0.10 9.10 7.67
N ALA A 38 1.05 10.01 7.49
CA ALA A 38 2.23 10.09 8.34
C ALA A 38 1.83 10.33 9.80
N ASP A 39 0.91 11.28 10.02
CA ASP A 39 0.43 11.59 11.36
C ASP A 39 -0.28 10.38 11.98
N SER A 40 -1.07 9.69 11.20
CA SER A 40 -1.81 8.51 11.64
C SER A 40 -0.88 7.38 12.09
N LEU A 41 0.28 7.27 11.46
CA LEU A 41 1.25 6.21 11.76
C LEU A 41 2.38 6.69 12.68
N PHE A 42 2.33 7.93 13.14
CA PHE A 42 3.33 8.51 14.04
C PHE A 42 4.73 8.52 13.42
N ILE A 43 4.80 8.82 12.12
CA ILE A 43 6.08 8.94 11.41
C ILE A 43 6.15 10.30 10.75
N SER A 44 7.35 10.71 10.35
CA SER A 44 7.52 11.98 9.64
C SER A 44 6.98 11.84 8.21
N ARG A 45 6.61 12.98 7.62
CA ARG A 45 6.17 13.01 6.23
C ARG A 45 7.26 12.45 5.30
N ARG A 46 8.50 12.76 5.58
CA ARG A 46 9.63 12.30 4.78
C ARG A 46 9.73 10.77 4.81
N THR A 47 9.60 10.18 6.00
CA THR A 47 9.62 8.73 6.15
C THR A 47 8.44 8.11 5.41
N CYS A 48 7.27 8.70 5.53
CA CYS A 48 6.08 8.24 4.84
C CYS A 48 6.29 8.24 3.32
N GLN A 49 6.88 9.30 2.78
CA GLN A 49 7.17 9.38 1.35
C GLN A 49 8.15 8.31 0.90
N ARG A 50 9.12 7.97 1.74
CA ARG A 50 10.06 6.89 1.43
C ARG A 50 9.34 5.55 1.32
N TYR A 51 8.42 5.28 2.22
CA TYR A 51 7.61 4.06 2.14
C TYR A 51 6.74 4.05 0.88
N ILE A 52 6.13 5.19 0.56
CA ILE A 52 5.29 5.30 -0.63
C ILE A 52 6.10 5.04 -1.89
N THR A 53 7.27 5.64 -2.00
CA THR A 53 8.16 5.43 -3.15
C THR A 53 8.54 3.96 -3.28
N SER A 54 8.88 3.33 -2.17
CA SER A 54 9.24 1.91 -2.16
C SER A 54 8.06 1.04 -2.62
N ILE A 55 6.86 1.34 -2.14
CA ILE A 55 5.65 0.61 -2.54
C ILE A 55 5.42 0.76 -4.04
N TYR A 56 5.50 1.98 -4.56
CA TYR A 56 5.32 2.23 -5.99
C TYR A 56 6.32 1.45 -6.83
N GLU A 57 7.57 1.41 -6.40
CA GLU A 57 8.62 0.67 -7.12
C GLU A 57 8.34 -0.83 -7.11
N LYS A 58 7.94 -1.37 -5.96
CA LYS A 58 7.68 -2.80 -5.82
C LYS A 58 6.47 -3.25 -6.63
N VAL A 59 5.44 -2.42 -6.67
CA VAL A 59 4.20 -2.74 -7.39
C VAL A 59 4.28 -2.34 -8.86
N GLY A 60 5.14 -1.39 -9.20
CA GLY A 60 5.24 -0.87 -10.54
C GLY A 60 4.22 0.21 -10.83
N ALA A 61 3.69 0.86 -9.79
CA ALA A 61 2.74 1.94 -9.95
C ALA A 61 3.46 3.28 -10.08
N LYS A 62 2.83 4.24 -10.71
CA LYS A 62 3.39 5.58 -10.88
C LYS A 62 2.61 6.66 -10.15
N SER A 63 1.46 6.31 -9.59
CA SER A 63 0.61 7.25 -8.89
C SER A 63 -0.24 6.48 -7.89
N ARG A 64 -0.88 7.24 -7.00
CA ARG A 64 -1.80 6.64 -6.02
C ARG A 64 -2.96 5.94 -6.70
N MET A 65 -3.51 6.54 -7.74
CA MET A 65 -4.59 5.94 -8.50
C MET A 65 -4.11 4.65 -9.20
N GLY A 66 -2.92 4.69 -9.79
CA GLY A 66 -2.32 3.51 -10.41
C GLY A 66 -2.09 2.40 -9.42
N LEU A 67 -1.68 2.74 -8.20
CA LEU A 67 -1.50 1.77 -7.14
C LEU A 67 -2.83 1.10 -6.78
N TYR A 68 -3.88 1.90 -6.61
CA TYR A 68 -5.21 1.38 -6.30
C TYR A 68 -5.72 0.46 -7.41
N GLN A 69 -5.56 0.87 -8.66
CA GLN A 69 -5.97 0.06 -9.81
C GLN A 69 -5.20 -1.25 -9.87
N SER A 70 -3.91 -1.22 -9.59
CA SER A 70 -3.09 -2.44 -9.56
C SER A 70 -3.58 -3.40 -8.49
N TYR A 71 -3.93 -2.88 -7.33
CA TYR A 71 -4.45 -3.67 -6.24
C TYR A 71 -5.79 -4.33 -6.61
N ILE A 72 -6.71 -3.56 -7.18
CA ILE A 72 -8.02 -4.07 -7.58
C ILE A 72 -7.87 -5.14 -8.66
N GLU A 73 -7.02 -4.90 -9.64
CA GLU A 73 -6.80 -5.86 -10.72
C GLU A 73 -6.16 -7.14 -10.19
N TRP A 74 -5.22 -7.02 -9.27
CA TRP A 74 -4.60 -8.18 -8.65
C TRP A 74 -5.64 -9.02 -7.90
N GLN A 75 -6.56 -8.38 -7.18
CA GLN A 75 -7.63 -9.08 -6.50
C GLN A 75 -8.50 -9.86 -7.49
N ARG A 76 -8.83 -9.25 -8.62
CA ARG A 76 -9.67 -9.91 -9.63
C ARG A 76 -9.02 -11.15 -10.20
N LYS A 77 -7.69 -11.16 -10.30
CA LYS A 77 -6.96 -12.29 -10.85
C LYS A 77 -6.67 -13.39 -9.82
N ASN A 78 -6.58 -13.02 -8.56
CA ASN A 78 -6.08 -13.93 -7.52
C ASN A 78 -7.12 -14.29 -6.46
N LEU A 79 -8.31 -13.78 -6.57
CA LEU A 79 -9.42 -14.11 -5.67
C LEU A 79 -10.69 -14.51 -6.47
#